data_8f6b8af33e15e6f68f03ed77aa3a2d54
#
_entry.id   8f6b8af33e15e6f68f03ed77aa3a2d54
#
_cell.length_a   1.000
_cell.length_b   1.000
_cell.length_c   1.000
_cell.angle_alpha   90.00
_cell.angle_beta   90.00
_cell.angle_gamma   90.00
#
_symmetry.space_group_name_H-M   'P 1'
#
loop_
_entity.id
_entity.type
_entity.pdbx_description
1 polymer ?
#
loop_
_entity_poly.entity_id
_entity_poly.type
_entity_poly.pdbx_seq_one_letter_code
_entity_poly.pdbx_strand_id
1 'polypeptide(L)'
;VVFGEMTAESSKNVMAITGVKTKAGATPNSTVYNLENEVGDNDKYLKVKAYFADGTSSEIKISKINGTKLNNLTVASGSSLEATVAQTIAVANLYTYSKLSDGMYDIKLLSSTNKAGYDVVGNGNYSKQKIDSKTLADDAVVFVIATNETKVMTGKQIKDWPDATAQTFTGMYAATESNGINYIKVAAIQGNTTTPNADGDLKYA
;
A
#
# COMPACT_ATOMS: atom_id res chain seq x y z
N VAL A 1 11.75 -1.30 32.98
CA VAL A 1 11.93 -1.07 31.54
C VAL A 1 10.63 -1.46 30.92
N VAL A 2 9.81 -0.46 30.56
CA VAL A 2 8.56 -0.69 29.83
C VAL A 2 8.99 -1.00 28.41
N PHE A 3 8.93 -2.27 28.02
CA PHE A 3 8.94 -2.64 26.62
C PHE A 3 7.66 -2.05 26.04
N GLY A 4 7.80 -0.97 25.26
CA GLY A 4 6.71 -0.52 24.44
C GLY A 4 6.38 -1.66 23.48
N GLU A 5 5.34 -2.42 23.77
CA GLU A 5 4.69 -3.22 22.76
C GLU A 5 4.42 -2.31 21.58
N MET A 6 5.09 -2.56 20.47
CA MET A 6 4.61 -2.02 19.20
C MET A 6 3.28 -2.72 18.95
N THR A 7 2.26 -2.12 19.51
CA THR A 7 0.91 -2.63 19.46
C THR A 7 0.49 -2.76 18.00
N ALA A 8 -0.30 -3.76 17.74
CA ALA A 8 -1.00 -3.99 16.47
C ALA A 8 -1.67 -2.72 15.88
N GLU A 9 -1.77 -1.65 16.63
CA GLU A 9 -2.28 -0.35 16.19
C GLU A 9 -1.42 0.34 15.12
N SER A 10 -0.11 0.07 15.07
CA SER A 10 0.75 0.73 14.08
C SER A 10 0.55 0.22 12.66
N SER A 11 0.07 -1.00 12.48
CA SER A 11 -0.29 -1.57 11.17
C SER A 11 -1.76 -1.37 10.80
N LYS A 12 -2.64 -1.04 11.77
CA LYS A 12 -4.09 -0.88 11.54
C LYS A 12 -4.45 0.34 10.69
N ASN A 13 -3.61 1.36 10.67
CA ASN A 13 -3.84 2.60 9.92
C ASN A 13 -3.03 2.64 8.62
N VAL A 14 -2.75 1.48 8.04
CA VAL A 14 -2.07 1.35 6.76
C VAL A 14 -3.05 0.85 5.71
N MET A 15 -2.99 1.43 4.54
CA MET A 15 -3.73 0.98 3.38
C MET A 15 -2.80 0.80 2.17
N ALA A 16 -3.24 -0.03 1.24
CA ALA A 16 -2.63 -0.17 -0.08
C ALA A 16 -3.59 0.34 -1.16
N ILE A 17 -3.06 1.00 -2.17
CA ILE A 17 -3.81 1.40 -3.35
C ILE A 17 -3.62 0.33 -4.41
N THR A 18 -4.72 -0.15 -4.98
CA THR A 18 -4.71 -1.21 -6.00
C THR A 18 -5.22 -0.75 -7.36
N GLY A 19 -5.84 0.40 -7.42
CA GLY A 19 -6.32 1.00 -8.65
C GLY A 19 -6.45 2.51 -8.53
N VAL A 20 -6.18 3.22 -9.62
CA VAL A 20 -6.29 4.67 -9.71
C VAL A 20 -7.15 5.01 -10.93
N LYS A 21 -8.06 5.97 -10.77
CA LYS A 21 -8.88 6.43 -11.89
C LYS A 21 -8.04 7.23 -12.87
N THR A 22 -8.03 6.80 -14.12
CA THR A 22 -7.31 7.44 -15.21
C THR A 22 -8.26 8.13 -16.18
N LYS A 23 -7.77 9.10 -16.96
CA LYS A 23 -8.55 9.79 -17.99
C LYS A 23 -8.88 8.83 -19.15
N ALA A 24 -10.14 8.86 -19.60
CA ALA A 24 -10.56 8.12 -20.78
C ALA A 24 -9.84 8.66 -22.02
N GLY A 25 -9.42 7.76 -22.92
CA GLY A 25 -8.76 8.13 -24.19
C GLY A 25 -7.28 8.49 -24.08
N ALA A 26 -6.66 8.33 -22.92
CA ALA A 26 -5.22 8.32 -22.84
C ALA A 26 -4.66 7.19 -23.71
N THR A 27 -3.54 7.45 -24.40
CA THR A 27 -2.86 6.40 -25.18
C THR A 27 -2.60 5.17 -24.30
N PRO A 28 -2.62 3.94 -24.85
CA PRO A 28 -2.60 2.71 -24.05
C PRO A 28 -1.49 2.59 -23.01
N ASN A 29 -0.45 3.41 -23.10
CA ASN A 29 0.68 3.44 -22.15
C ASN A 29 0.78 4.76 -21.35
N SER A 30 -0.22 5.63 -21.45
CA SER A 30 -0.23 6.90 -20.72
C SER A 30 -1.17 6.77 -19.51
N THR A 31 -0.60 6.63 -18.33
CA THR A 31 -1.33 6.67 -17.06
C THR A 31 -1.51 8.11 -16.60
N VAL A 32 -2.35 8.87 -17.29
CA VAL A 32 -2.73 10.20 -16.83
C VAL A 32 -3.89 10.06 -15.84
N TYR A 33 -3.67 10.45 -14.60
CA TYR A 33 -4.69 10.39 -13.55
C TYR A 33 -5.84 11.35 -13.85
N ASN A 34 -7.05 10.95 -13.51
CA ASN A 34 -8.24 11.77 -13.64
C ASN A 34 -8.54 12.47 -12.32
N LEU A 35 -8.08 13.72 -12.17
CA LEU A 35 -8.44 14.56 -11.04
C LEU A 35 -9.82 15.18 -11.30
N GLU A 36 -10.73 14.97 -10.36
CA GLU A 36 -12.10 15.50 -10.41
C GLU A 36 -12.22 16.68 -9.45
N ASN A 37 -13.16 17.58 -9.72
CA ASN A 37 -13.50 18.68 -8.81
C ASN A 37 -14.66 18.27 -7.90
N GLU A 38 -14.62 18.68 -6.65
CA GLU A 38 -15.77 18.56 -5.76
C GLU A 38 -16.90 19.48 -6.25
N VAL A 39 -18.14 18.99 -6.11
CA VAL A 39 -19.31 19.77 -6.54
C VAL A 39 -19.46 21.02 -5.65
N GLY A 40 -19.40 22.17 -6.27
CA GLY A 40 -19.53 23.47 -5.57
C GLY A 40 -18.22 24.01 -4.99
N ASP A 41 -17.11 23.31 -5.19
CA ASP A 41 -15.78 23.74 -4.80
C ASP A 41 -14.79 23.44 -5.93
N ASN A 42 -13.72 24.22 -6.00
CA ASN A 42 -12.63 23.95 -6.94
C ASN A 42 -11.60 22.95 -6.41
N ASP A 43 -11.83 22.40 -5.24
CA ASP A 43 -10.93 21.41 -4.65
C ASP A 43 -10.94 20.11 -5.45
N LYS A 44 -9.76 19.66 -5.80
CA LYS A 44 -9.57 18.44 -6.58
C LYS A 44 -9.43 17.22 -5.69
N TYR A 45 -9.94 16.11 -6.18
CA TYR A 45 -9.72 14.80 -5.58
C TYR A 45 -9.40 13.74 -6.64
N LEU A 46 -8.78 12.66 -6.19
CA LEU A 46 -8.49 11.48 -6.98
C LEU A 46 -9.25 10.29 -6.43
N LYS A 47 -10.02 9.59 -7.26
CA LYS A 47 -10.62 8.32 -6.89
C LYS A 47 -9.62 7.19 -7.02
N VAL A 48 -9.52 6.38 -5.99
CA VAL A 48 -8.68 5.19 -5.95
C VAL A 48 -9.42 4.02 -5.33
N LYS A 49 -9.02 2.81 -5.71
CA LYS A 49 -9.40 1.59 -5.01
C LYS A 49 -8.39 1.34 -3.91
N ALA A 50 -8.84 1.32 -2.67
CA ALA A 50 -8.02 1.10 -1.50
C ALA A 50 -8.42 -0.19 -0.78
N TYR A 51 -7.43 -0.88 -0.24
CA TYR A 51 -7.57 -2.00 0.68
C TYR A 51 -6.99 -1.60 2.04
N PHE A 52 -7.73 -1.89 3.10
CA PHE A 52 -7.38 -1.55 4.46
C PHE A 52 -6.83 -2.76 5.21
N ALA A 53 -6.10 -2.52 6.29
CA ALA A 53 -5.46 -3.57 7.08
C ALA A 53 -6.46 -4.56 7.71
N ASP A 54 -7.72 -4.18 7.89
CA ASP A 54 -8.79 -5.05 8.39
C ASP A 54 -9.39 -6.00 7.32
N GLY A 55 -8.88 -5.95 6.09
CA GLY A 55 -9.36 -6.74 4.96
C GLY A 55 -10.48 -6.09 4.15
N THR A 56 -11.03 -4.97 4.61
CA THR A 56 -12.04 -4.24 3.85
C THR A 56 -11.44 -3.48 2.67
N SER A 57 -12.25 -3.21 1.67
CA SER A 57 -11.87 -2.41 0.52
C SER A 57 -13.00 -1.47 0.10
N SER A 58 -12.62 -0.32 -0.43
CA SER A 58 -13.59 0.60 -1.03
C SER A 58 -12.93 1.51 -2.06
N GLU A 59 -13.76 2.12 -2.90
CA GLU A 59 -13.35 3.28 -3.66
C GLU A 59 -13.38 4.50 -2.73
N ILE A 60 -12.27 5.21 -2.63
CA ILE A 60 -12.13 6.40 -1.80
C ILE A 60 -11.71 7.60 -2.64
N LYS A 61 -11.99 8.79 -2.12
CA LYS A 61 -11.56 10.06 -2.70
C LYS A 61 -10.41 10.62 -1.88
N ILE A 62 -9.28 10.83 -2.50
CA ILE A 62 -8.10 11.44 -1.87
C ILE A 62 -8.08 12.92 -2.25
N SER A 63 -8.19 13.80 -1.28
CA SER A 63 -8.18 15.26 -1.48
C SER A 63 -6.92 15.93 -0.95
N LYS A 64 -6.18 15.26 -0.07
CA LYS A 64 -4.93 15.78 0.51
C LYS A 64 -3.81 14.73 0.50
N ILE A 65 -2.60 15.25 0.36
CA ILE A 65 -1.35 14.51 0.55
C ILE A 65 -0.51 15.26 1.58
N ASN A 66 -0.13 14.59 2.68
CA ASN A 66 0.62 15.22 3.78
C ASN A 66 -0.04 16.50 4.31
N GLY A 67 -1.38 16.53 4.43
CA GLY A 67 -2.15 17.69 4.88
C GLY A 67 -2.32 18.79 3.84
N THR A 68 -1.74 18.66 2.66
CA THR A 68 -1.82 19.64 1.59
C THR A 68 -2.88 19.25 0.57
N LYS A 69 -3.82 20.15 0.25
CA LYS A 69 -4.81 19.96 -0.81
C LYS A 69 -4.11 19.67 -2.14
N LEU A 70 -4.69 18.82 -2.98
CA LEU A 70 -4.10 18.48 -4.29
C LEU A 70 -3.85 19.73 -5.14
N ASN A 71 -4.77 20.70 -5.11
CA ASN A 71 -4.61 21.96 -5.85
C ASN A 71 -3.36 22.76 -5.43
N ASN A 72 -2.94 22.63 -4.19
CA ASN A 72 -1.86 23.42 -3.59
C ASN A 72 -0.51 22.70 -3.61
N LEU A 73 -0.44 21.53 -4.26
CA LEU A 73 0.82 20.84 -4.45
C LEU A 73 1.74 21.66 -5.37
N THR A 74 3.01 21.68 -5.03
CA THR A 74 4.04 22.35 -5.85
C THR A 74 4.27 21.54 -7.11
N VAL A 75 3.95 22.12 -8.26
CA VAL A 75 4.16 21.51 -9.58
C VAL A 75 5.47 22.03 -10.16
N ALA A 76 6.36 21.12 -10.51
CA ALA A 76 7.63 21.48 -11.16
C ALA A 76 7.40 22.12 -12.55
N SER A 77 8.29 23.04 -12.95
CA SER A 77 8.21 23.66 -14.28
C SER A 77 8.21 22.60 -15.38
N GLY A 78 7.26 22.69 -16.31
CA GLY A 78 7.09 21.73 -17.39
C GLY A 78 6.35 20.44 -17.01
N SER A 79 5.90 20.31 -15.75
CA SER A 79 5.10 19.19 -15.28
C SER A 79 3.61 19.55 -15.18
N SER A 80 2.78 18.60 -14.81
CA SER A 80 1.34 18.80 -14.55
C SER A 80 1.01 18.42 -13.11
N LEU A 81 -0.15 18.88 -12.62
CA LEU A 81 -0.64 18.48 -11.32
C LEU A 81 -0.87 16.96 -11.24
N GLU A 82 -1.42 16.37 -12.30
CA GLU A 82 -1.62 14.93 -12.41
C GLU A 82 -0.32 14.13 -12.31
N ALA A 83 0.74 14.60 -12.96
CA ALA A 83 2.06 13.97 -12.87
C ALA A 83 2.67 14.12 -11.46
N THR A 84 2.46 15.27 -10.81
CA THR A 84 2.91 15.50 -9.43
C THR A 84 2.19 14.56 -8.46
N VAL A 85 0.88 14.39 -8.60
CA VAL A 85 0.10 13.43 -7.80
C VAL A 85 0.58 12.00 -8.03
N ALA A 86 0.88 11.63 -9.27
CA ALA A 86 1.36 10.30 -9.64
C ALA A 86 2.74 9.96 -9.05
N GLN A 87 3.53 10.93 -8.65
CA GLN A 87 4.79 10.69 -7.94
C GLN A 87 4.60 10.11 -6.53
N THR A 88 3.47 10.40 -5.90
CA THR A 88 3.16 9.94 -4.54
C THR A 88 2.12 8.83 -4.54
N ILE A 89 1.05 8.97 -5.32
CA ILE A 89 -0.05 8.01 -5.37
C ILE A 89 0.19 7.01 -6.50
N ALA A 90 0.51 5.78 -6.14
CA ALA A 90 0.73 4.70 -7.09
C ALA A 90 0.20 3.38 -6.55
N VAL A 91 -0.14 2.47 -7.46
CA VAL A 91 -0.53 1.09 -7.14
C VAL A 91 0.63 0.38 -6.44
N ALA A 92 0.29 -0.44 -5.46
CA ALA A 92 1.22 -1.21 -4.62
C ALA A 92 2.10 -0.38 -3.66
N ASN A 93 1.87 0.91 -3.54
CA ASN A 93 2.42 1.69 -2.45
C ASN A 93 1.57 1.55 -1.19
N LEU A 94 2.20 1.74 -0.05
CA LEU A 94 1.58 1.73 1.28
C LEU A 94 1.45 3.16 1.80
N TYR A 95 0.33 3.44 2.45
CA TYR A 95 0.02 4.77 2.98
C TYR A 95 -0.51 4.65 4.40
N THR A 96 -0.16 5.64 5.23
CA THR A 96 -0.96 6.01 6.39
C THR A 96 -2.03 6.99 5.96
N TYR A 97 -3.15 7.06 6.66
CA TYR A 97 -4.28 7.88 6.24
C TYR A 97 -5.09 8.43 7.41
N SER A 98 -5.81 9.50 7.13
CA SER A 98 -6.87 10.06 7.99
C SER A 98 -8.11 10.31 7.15
N LYS A 99 -9.27 9.89 7.63
CA LYS A 99 -10.55 10.24 7.04
C LYS A 99 -10.95 11.64 7.52
N LEU A 100 -11.22 12.51 6.56
CA LEU A 100 -11.62 13.89 6.82
C LEU A 100 -13.13 14.00 7.12
N SER A 101 -13.56 15.13 7.67
CA SER A 101 -14.97 15.37 8.01
C SER A 101 -15.92 15.35 6.81
N ASP A 102 -15.42 15.66 5.62
CA ASP A 102 -16.16 15.59 4.34
C ASP A 102 -16.23 14.15 3.76
N GLY A 103 -15.63 13.17 4.44
CA GLY A 103 -15.56 11.77 4.00
C GLY A 103 -14.42 11.48 3.01
N MET A 104 -13.65 12.48 2.61
CA MET A 104 -12.44 12.30 1.81
C MET A 104 -11.25 11.89 2.68
N TYR A 105 -10.11 11.63 2.07
CA TYR A 105 -8.92 11.13 2.74
C TYR A 105 -7.73 12.04 2.55
N ASP A 106 -7.00 12.23 3.64
CA ASP A 106 -5.62 12.72 3.65
C ASP A 106 -4.67 11.54 3.80
N ILE A 107 -3.72 11.41 2.90
CA ILE A 107 -2.79 10.28 2.89
C ILE A 107 -1.35 10.74 3.03
N LYS A 108 -0.53 9.87 3.58
CA LYS A 108 0.93 10.00 3.62
C LYS A 108 1.56 8.72 3.12
N LEU A 109 2.50 8.83 2.19
CA LEU A 109 3.30 7.68 1.77
C LEU A 109 4.02 7.11 3.00
N LEU A 110 3.91 5.80 3.22
CA LEU A 110 4.61 5.16 4.31
C LEU A 110 6.12 5.33 4.13
N SER A 111 6.76 5.89 5.14
CA SER A 111 8.19 6.14 5.14
C SER A 111 8.75 6.04 6.56
N SER A 112 10.04 5.83 6.69
CA SER A 112 10.73 5.85 7.98
C SER A 112 10.58 7.17 8.73
N THR A 113 10.42 8.28 8.00
CA THR A 113 10.16 9.61 8.58
C THR A 113 8.77 9.70 9.21
N ASN A 114 7.77 9.07 8.59
CA ASN A 114 6.37 9.09 9.06
C ASN A 114 6.09 8.01 10.11
N LYS A 115 6.93 7.00 10.18
CA LYS A 115 6.83 5.87 11.12
C LYS A 115 8.19 5.60 11.71
N ALA A 116 8.49 6.24 12.83
CA ALA A 116 9.74 6.01 13.56
C ALA A 116 9.92 4.53 13.92
N GLY A 117 11.12 4.02 13.75
CA GLY A 117 11.45 2.62 14.02
C GLY A 117 11.14 1.65 12.86
N TYR A 118 10.75 2.16 11.70
CA TYR A 118 10.57 1.37 10.49
C TYR A 118 11.59 1.71 9.42
N ASP A 119 12.18 0.68 8.84
CA ASP A 119 12.86 0.79 7.55
C ASP A 119 11.85 0.51 6.43
N VAL A 120 11.62 1.47 5.57
CA VAL A 120 10.70 1.33 4.44
C VAL A 120 11.50 1.14 3.16
N VAL A 121 11.19 0.07 2.45
CA VAL A 121 11.90 -0.33 1.22
C VAL A 121 10.87 -0.57 0.13
N GLY A 122 11.16 -0.06 -1.07
CA GLY A 122 10.38 -0.37 -2.28
C GLY A 122 10.95 -1.58 -3.00
N ASN A 123 10.08 -2.40 -3.55
CA ASN A 123 10.35 -3.64 -4.26
C ASN A 123 11.14 -4.68 -3.43
N GLY A 124 11.13 -5.90 -3.83
CA GLY A 124 11.88 -6.95 -3.15
C GLY A 124 11.68 -8.34 -3.75
N ASN A 125 12.34 -9.31 -3.15
CA ASN A 125 12.21 -10.71 -3.49
C ASN A 125 11.59 -11.47 -2.32
N TYR A 126 10.41 -12.04 -2.53
CA TYR A 126 9.76 -12.91 -1.56
C TYR A 126 10.21 -14.36 -1.76
N SER A 127 10.63 -14.99 -0.70
CA SER A 127 10.92 -16.42 -0.67
C SER A 127 10.77 -16.97 0.74
N LYS A 128 9.95 -17.99 0.90
CA LYS A 128 9.82 -18.75 2.15
C LYS A 128 9.74 -17.87 3.41
N GLN A 129 8.71 -17.04 3.51
CA GLN A 129 8.47 -16.19 4.68
C GLN A 129 9.54 -15.09 4.91
N LYS A 130 10.33 -14.80 3.89
CA LYS A 130 11.28 -13.67 3.91
C LYS A 130 11.03 -12.76 2.73
N ILE A 131 11.24 -11.48 2.93
CA ILE A 131 11.41 -10.53 1.85
C ILE A 131 12.84 -10.03 1.92
N ASP A 132 13.60 -10.29 0.87
CA ASP A 132 15.05 -10.15 0.86
C ASP A 132 15.66 -10.99 2.01
N SER A 133 16.38 -10.38 2.93
CA SER A 133 16.95 -11.07 4.10
C SER A 133 16.10 -10.92 5.37
N LYS A 134 14.97 -10.21 5.31
CA LYS A 134 14.14 -9.88 6.48
C LYS A 134 13.01 -10.88 6.65
N THR A 135 12.73 -11.23 7.90
CA THR A 135 11.68 -12.21 8.23
C THR A 135 10.30 -11.55 8.19
N LEU A 136 9.37 -12.12 7.44
CA LEU A 136 7.97 -11.74 7.48
C LEU A 136 7.35 -12.24 8.80
N ALA A 137 6.89 -11.31 9.63
CA ALA A 137 6.25 -11.67 10.90
C ALA A 137 4.93 -12.43 10.64
N ASP A 138 4.59 -13.37 11.51
CA ASP A 138 3.35 -14.15 11.37
C ASP A 138 2.09 -13.27 11.43
N ASP A 139 2.13 -12.20 12.21
CA ASP A 139 1.07 -11.20 12.37
C ASP A 139 1.16 -10.01 11.41
N ALA A 140 2.12 -10.03 10.48
CA ALA A 140 2.25 -8.98 9.47
C ALA A 140 0.96 -8.82 8.65
N VAL A 141 0.65 -7.58 8.29
CA VAL A 141 -0.39 -7.28 7.32
C VAL A 141 0.23 -7.27 5.93
N VAL A 142 -0.27 -8.14 5.05
CA VAL A 142 0.23 -8.28 3.70
C VAL A 142 -0.90 -8.06 2.70
N PHE A 143 -0.74 -7.04 1.87
CA PHE A 143 -1.62 -6.79 0.73
C PHE A 143 -1.05 -7.52 -0.48
N VAL A 144 -1.70 -8.60 -0.88
CA VAL A 144 -1.29 -9.40 -2.04
C VAL A 144 -2.10 -8.98 -3.24
N ILE A 145 -1.45 -8.34 -4.20
CA ILE A 145 -2.08 -7.73 -5.37
C ILE A 145 -1.74 -8.58 -6.60
N ALA A 146 -2.69 -9.40 -6.99
CA ALA A 146 -2.62 -10.19 -8.23
C ALA A 146 -3.39 -9.50 -9.37
N THR A 147 -3.29 -10.04 -10.57
CA THR A 147 -3.88 -9.45 -11.78
C THR A 147 -5.38 -9.20 -11.67
N ASN A 148 -6.13 -10.13 -11.09
CA ASN A 148 -7.59 -10.07 -11.01
C ASN A 148 -8.13 -10.03 -9.58
N GLU A 149 -7.28 -10.05 -8.59
CA GLU A 149 -7.67 -10.19 -7.21
C GLU A 149 -6.67 -9.53 -6.28
N THR A 150 -7.16 -8.93 -5.20
CA THR A 150 -6.34 -8.47 -4.09
C THR A 150 -6.86 -9.09 -2.81
N LYS A 151 -5.95 -9.62 -2.00
CA LYS A 151 -6.25 -10.14 -0.66
C LYS A 151 -5.40 -9.45 0.39
N VAL A 152 -6.00 -9.22 1.56
CA VAL A 152 -5.29 -8.79 2.75
C VAL A 152 -5.10 -10.02 3.63
N MET A 153 -3.85 -10.37 3.88
CA MET A 153 -3.49 -11.62 4.54
C MET A 153 -2.50 -11.36 5.66
N THR A 154 -2.40 -12.30 6.59
CA THR A 154 -1.32 -12.30 7.59
C THR A 154 -0.06 -12.93 7.02
N GLY A 155 1.09 -12.60 7.61
CA GLY A 155 2.34 -13.24 7.23
C GLY A 155 2.32 -14.76 7.40
N LYS A 156 1.59 -15.26 8.41
CA LYS A 156 1.38 -16.70 8.61
C LYS A 156 0.61 -17.36 7.47
N GLN A 157 -0.43 -16.70 6.96
CA GLN A 157 -1.27 -17.22 5.86
C GLN A 157 -0.50 -17.36 4.54
N ILE A 158 0.44 -16.45 4.26
CA ILE A 158 1.22 -16.50 3.02
C ILE A 158 2.50 -17.36 3.14
N LYS A 159 2.85 -17.80 4.35
CA LYS A 159 4.05 -18.59 4.63
C LYS A 159 4.15 -19.84 3.75
N ASP A 160 3.03 -20.51 3.60
CA ASP A 160 2.89 -21.74 2.85
C ASP A 160 2.43 -21.51 1.39
N TRP A 161 2.62 -20.32 0.88
CA TRP A 161 2.33 -20.04 -0.52
C TRP A 161 3.15 -20.99 -1.40
N PRO A 162 2.49 -21.95 -2.08
CA PRO A 162 3.19 -23.10 -2.68
C PRO A 162 4.12 -22.71 -3.84
N ASP A 163 3.85 -21.60 -4.49
CA ASP A 163 4.67 -21.08 -5.58
C ASP A 163 5.81 -20.17 -5.10
N ALA A 164 6.19 -20.29 -3.84
CA ALA A 164 7.23 -19.47 -3.20
C ALA A 164 8.65 -19.88 -3.61
N THR A 165 8.89 -20.14 -4.86
CA THR A 165 10.18 -19.86 -5.47
C THR A 165 10.41 -18.35 -5.42
N ALA A 166 11.65 -17.93 -5.22
CA ALA A 166 11.99 -16.51 -5.12
C ALA A 166 11.23 -15.67 -6.16
N GLN A 167 10.32 -14.81 -5.67
CA GLN A 167 9.47 -14.00 -6.52
C GLN A 167 9.84 -12.54 -6.37
N THR A 168 10.30 -11.93 -7.45
CA THR A 168 10.46 -10.49 -7.52
C THR A 168 9.09 -9.84 -7.56
N PHE A 169 8.83 -8.89 -6.68
CA PHE A 169 7.59 -8.15 -6.67
C PHE A 169 7.83 -6.65 -6.78
N THR A 170 6.86 -5.95 -7.35
CA THR A 170 6.75 -4.50 -7.28
C THR A 170 5.89 -4.16 -6.08
N GLY A 171 6.33 -3.20 -5.26
CA GLY A 171 5.56 -2.80 -4.09
C GLY A 171 6.43 -2.17 -3.02
N MET A 172 6.00 -2.29 -1.79
CA MET A 172 6.69 -1.75 -0.63
C MET A 172 6.60 -2.71 0.54
N TYR A 173 7.56 -2.65 1.42
CA TYR A 173 7.45 -3.27 2.73
C TYR A 173 8.12 -2.41 3.81
N ALA A 174 7.68 -2.57 5.04
CA ALA A 174 8.24 -1.90 6.19
C ALA A 174 8.69 -2.93 7.23
N ALA A 175 9.95 -2.82 7.64
CA ALA A 175 10.56 -3.69 8.64
C ALA A 175 10.90 -2.92 9.90
N THR A 176 10.85 -3.61 11.03
CA THR A 176 11.30 -3.11 12.33
C THR A 176 12.24 -4.12 12.97
N GLU A 177 13.23 -3.63 13.70
CA GLU A 177 14.14 -4.49 14.43
C GLU A 177 13.56 -4.84 15.81
N SER A 178 13.68 -6.11 16.18
CA SER A 178 13.41 -6.59 17.52
C SER A 178 14.44 -7.67 17.88
N ASN A 179 15.20 -7.44 18.94
CA ASN A 179 16.24 -8.36 19.43
C ASN A 179 17.26 -8.77 18.36
N GLY A 180 17.71 -7.83 17.55
CA GLY A 180 18.68 -8.07 16.47
C GLY A 180 18.10 -8.73 15.22
N ILE A 181 16.79 -8.95 15.15
CA ILE A 181 16.10 -9.53 13.99
C ILE A 181 15.20 -8.46 13.37
N ASN A 182 15.34 -8.28 12.04
CA ASN A 182 14.45 -7.42 11.29
C ASN A 182 13.19 -8.19 10.88
N TYR A 183 12.05 -7.76 11.41
CA TYR A 183 10.74 -8.29 11.10
C TYR A 183 9.97 -7.34 10.18
N ILE A 184 9.41 -7.89 9.10
CA ILE A 184 8.48 -7.15 8.26
C ILE A 184 7.10 -7.22 8.91
N LYS A 185 6.50 -6.05 9.15
CA LYS A 185 5.19 -5.91 9.79
C LYS A 185 4.08 -5.54 8.82
N VAL A 186 4.42 -4.93 7.70
CA VAL A 186 3.48 -4.61 6.63
C VAL A 186 4.18 -4.70 5.29
N ALA A 187 3.48 -5.24 4.29
CA ALA A 187 3.97 -5.34 2.93
C ALA A 187 2.83 -5.21 1.92
N ALA A 188 3.12 -4.63 0.77
CA ALA A 188 2.29 -4.72 -0.43
C ALA A 188 3.10 -5.47 -1.50
N ILE A 189 2.58 -6.59 -1.96
CA ILE A 189 3.23 -7.48 -2.92
C ILE A 189 2.41 -7.52 -4.20
N GLN A 190 2.96 -6.99 -5.27
CA GLN A 190 2.38 -7.05 -6.61
C GLN A 190 3.37 -7.73 -7.55
N GLY A 191 2.92 -8.64 -8.38
CA GLY A 191 3.79 -9.27 -9.37
C GLY A 191 3.45 -10.72 -9.65
N ASN A 192 2.50 -11.30 -8.90
CA ASN A 192 1.97 -12.62 -9.17
C ASN A 192 0.61 -12.58 -9.85
N THR A 193 0.33 -13.61 -10.62
CA THR A 193 -0.96 -13.77 -11.29
C THR A 193 -2.05 -14.30 -10.35
N THR A 194 -1.65 -14.88 -9.22
CA THR A 194 -2.55 -15.52 -8.27
C THR A 194 -2.30 -15.05 -6.84
N THR A 195 -3.33 -15.09 -6.02
CA THR A 195 -3.22 -14.90 -4.57
C THR A 195 -3.17 -16.25 -3.87
N PRO A 196 -2.51 -16.35 -2.69
CA PRO A 196 -2.61 -17.55 -1.87
C PRO A 196 -4.06 -17.78 -1.41
N ASN A 197 -4.46 -19.01 -1.20
CA ASN A 197 -5.75 -19.30 -0.60
C ASN A 197 -5.75 -18.87 0.87
N ALA A 198 -6.79 -18.13 1.29
CA ALA A 198 -6.92 -17.64 2.65
C ALA A 198 -7.10 -18.77 3.69
N ASP A 199 -7.71 -19.83 3.26
CA ASP A 199 -8.07 -20.98 4.09
C ASP A 199 -7.00 -22.05 3.97
N GLY A 200 -5.79 -21.85 4.17
CA GLY A 200 -4.81 -22.95 4.15
C GLY A 200 -5.45 -24.26 3.72
N ASP A 201 -5.86 -24.35 2.47
CA ASP A 201 -6.40 -25.58 1.92
C ASP A 201 -5.28 -26.59 2.01
N LEU A 202 -5.21 -27.23 3.18
CA LEU A 202 -4.56 -28.49 3.32
C LEU A 202 -5.30 -29.41 2.36
N LYS A 203 -4.89 -29.38 1.10
CA LYS A 203 -5.24 -30.46 0.19
C LYS A 203 -4.58 -31.69 0.80
N TYR A 204 -5.33 -32.40 1.61
CA TYR A 204 -4.98 -33.78 1.91
C TYR A 204 -5.02 -34.51 0.58
N ALA A 205 -3.86 -34.77 0.05
CA ALA A 205 -3.73 -35.73 -1.01
C ALA A 205 -3.91 -37.13 -0.43
#